data_353aa666a713fa34b45b52ef0effbc71
#
_entry.id   353aa666a713fa34b45b52ef0effbc71
#
_cell.length_a   1.000
_cell.length_b   1.000
_cell.length_c   1.000
_cell.angle_alpha   90.00
_cell.angle_beta   90.00
_cell.angle_gamma   90.00
#
_symmetry.space_group_name_H-M   'P 1'
#
loop_
_entity.id
_entity.type
_entity.pdbx_description
1 polymer ?
#
loop_
_entity_poly.entity_id
_entity_poly.type
_entity_poly.pdbx_seq_one_letter_code
_entity_poly.pdbx_strand_id
1 'polypeptide(L)'
;MPTYSIKMRASKGGMHVSGAERIIPQQDISPAISALAERALHHGLGRADFINIKMEEVLPSELEYLDALPVSTRPADTIEGSFAIMRQILGELGLADKADELIDLFRHVHPMRGAVLYDIATGQRLEPDQERGIRVTYMDAEGASSNNSNKDHFREAIVLATKVVNAPGIISELCMSDDPDYVVGYISSKQHGYVRLNPMKAMGDPHGGRIFIFDSRKAAPADTIAYLEKQKVLVRGLPQERPVLDDPQQIFAEELERLKENNLYRSMRTMESAQSKYVNINSQQTLMLASNSYLDLANDPRVKQAAADAALQWGAGSGGSRLTTGNTLLHEELEADLARFKGTEAALLFNTGYMANVGIISALCDGESVIFSDEYNHASIIDGARLSKAKIVVYKHNDMQDLEAKIIATPYRKGLIVSDAVFSMDGDIVDLPKLVALGKKHHLLTMIDEAHATGVIGATGKGAVEHFGNTCAPDIIMGTLSKCLGAEGGFACSSRVIIEYLKNKARSFIFATSQTPATLGAALAALHILESEPQRAQALQHNAEYFINCLQQEGVKAQSPTAIIPIIIGDEATALKVAEELLDQGILVPAIRYPTVAKGTARLRVALMSSHTEAELANTAKLIAAAIKKYQ
;
A
#
# COMPACT_ATOMS: atom_id res chain seq x y z
N MET A 1 36.91 -0.28 12.15
CA MET A 1 36.66 0.43 10.87
C MET A 1 35.30 -0.02 10.41
N PRO A 2 34.48 0.82 9.80
CA PRO A 2 33.19 0.41 9.31
C PRO A 2 33.36 -0.69 8.22
N THR A 3 32.44 -1.64 8.24
CA THR A 3 32.40 -2.79 7.32
C THR A 3 31.14 -2.69 6.51
N TYR A 4 31.21 -3.05 5.24
CA TYR A 4 30.12 -2.90 4.29
C TYR A 4 29.79 -4.21 3.58
N SER A 5 28.50 -4.49 3.43
CA SER A 5 28.00 -5.50 2.49
C SER A 5 27.85 -4.84 1.10
N ILE A 6 28.56 -5.39 0.11
CA ILE A 6 28.45 -4.95 -1.28
C ILE A 6 27.74 -6.03 -2.07
N LYS A 7 26.62 -5.67 -2.68
CA LYS A 7 25.82 -6.50 -3.57
C LYS A 7 25.88 -5.94 -4.98
N MET A 8 26.28 -6.76 -5.95
CA MET A 8 26.31 -6.38 -7.35
C MET A 8 25.32 -7.22 -8.15
N ARG A 9 24.66 -6.58 -9.08
CA ARG A 9 23.85 -7.20 -10.13
C ARG A 9 24.30 -6.72 -11.50
N ALA A 10 24.45 -7.62 -12.44
CA ALA A 10 24.71 -7.30 -13.83
C ALA A 10 23.65 -7.93 -14.73
N SER A 11 23.17 -7.19 -15.71
CA SER A 11 22.17 -7.64 -16.69
C SER A 11 22.59 -7.31 -18.11
N LYS A 12 21.96 -7.99 -19.09
CA LYS A 12 22.09 -7.78 -20.52
C LYS A 12 20.73 -7.90 -21.17
N GLY A 13 20.28 -6.83 -21.84
CA GLY A 13 18.95 -6.78 -22.45
C GLY A 13 17.82 -7.03 -21.46
N GLY A 14 17.97 -6.58 -20.21
CA GLY A 14 17.02 -6.81 -19.13
C GLY A 14 17.09 -8.18 -18.44
N MET A 15 17.90 -9.12 -18.98
CA MET A 15 18.13 -10.42 -18.37
C MET A 15 19.31 -10.37 -17.42
N HIS A 16 19.18 -11.00 -16.25
CA HIS A 16 20.25 -11.11 -15.28
C HIS A 16 21.37 -12.01 -15.81
N VAL A 17 22.62 -11.55 -15.76
CA VAL A 17 23.79 -12.31 -16.23
C VAL A 17 24.80 -12.62 -15.14
N SER A 18 24.91 -11.78 -14.09
CA SER A 18 25.84 -12.00 -12.99
C SER A 18 25.45 -11.22 -11.74
N GLY A 19 25.80 -11.69 -10.57
CA GLY A 19 25.71 -10.97 -9.31
C GLY A 19 26.69 -11.52 -8.28
N ALA A 20 26.99 -10.75 -7.27
CA ALA A 20 27.86 -11.13 -6.16
C ALA A 20 27.55 -10.33 -4.91
N GLU A 21 27.86 -10.89 -3.74
CA GLU A 21 27.83 -10.16 -2.48
C GLU A 21 29.14 -10.39 -1.73
N ARG A 22 29.68 -9.33 -1.12
CA ARG A 22 30.86 -9.40 -0.26
C ARG A 22 30.67 -8.51 0.96
N ILE A 23 31.19 -8.96 2.10
CA ILE A 23 31.29 -8.15 3.32
C ILE A 23 32.77 -7.79 3.47
N ILE A 24 33.08 -6.50 3.43
CA ILE A 24 34.45 -6.01 3.37
C ILE A 24 34.65 -4.74 4.21
N PRO A 25 35.85 -4.51 4.74
CA PRO A 25 36.21 -3.25 5.39
C PRO A 25 36.13 -2.10 4.40
N GLN A 26 35.89 -0.90 4.91
CA GLN A 26 35.78 0.34 4.12
C GLN A 26 36.95 0.56 3.15
N GLN A 27 38.17 0.23 3.58
CA GLN A 27 39.38 0.42 2.77
C GLN A 27 39.41 -0.47 1.51
N ASP A 28 38.71 -1.59 1.50
CA ASP A 28 38.71 -2.57 0.42
C ASP A 28 37.52 -2.40 -0.56
N ILE A 29 36.67 -1.37 -0.35
CA ILE A 29 35.48 -1.13 -1.17
C ILE A 29 35.86 -0.88 -2.64
N SER A 30 36.79 0.03 -2.91
CA SER A 30 37.14 0.39 -4.28
C SER A 30 37.76 -0.76 -5.07
N PRO A 31 38.73 -1.53 -4.53
CA PRO A 31 39.23 -2.74 -5.19
C PRO A 31 38.15 -3.78 -5.43
N ALA A 32 37.24 -3.98 -4.45
CA ALA A 32 36.16 -4.96 -4.58
C ALA A 32 35.15 -4.58 -5.65
N ILE A 33 34.75 -3.31 -5.74
CA ILE A 33 33.87 -2.82 -6.79
C ILE A 33 34.50 -3.01 -8.17
N SER A 34 35.77 -2.66 -8.34
CA SER A 34 36.50 -2.86 -9.60
C SER A 34 36.53 -4.33 -10.00
N ALA A 35 36.88 -5.23 -9.08
CA ALA A 35 36.92 -6.66 -9.35
C ALA A 35 35.53 -7.24 -9.68
N LEU A 36 34.47 -6.76 -9.03
CA LEU A 36 33.10 -7.17 -9.31
C LEU A 36 32.65 -6.68 -10.69
N ALA A 37 32.98 -5.43 -11.04
CA ALA A 37 32.66 -4.86 -12.35
C ALA A 37 33.40 -5.56 -13.49
N GLU A 38 34.71 -5.82 -13.34
CA GLU A 38 35.49 -6.61 -14.30
C GLU A 38 34.90 -8.00 -14.51
N ARG A 39 34.52 -8.68 -13.43
CA ARG A 39 33.88 -9.99 -13.50
C ARG A 39 32.56 -9.95 -14.28
N ALA A 40 31.75 -8.92 -14.09
CA ALA A 40 30.50 -8.74 -14.83
C ALA A 40 30.73 -8.47 -16.32
N LEU A 41 31.80 -7.74 -16.66
CA LEU A 41 32.15 -7.44 -18.05
C LEU A 41 32.72 -8.64 -18.81
N HIS A 42 33.35 -9.59 -18.13
CA HIS A 42 34.03 -10.76 -18.73
C HIS A 42 33.29 -12.07 -18.53
N HIS A 43 32.02 -12.05 -18.18
CA HIS A 43 31.24 -13.26 -17.94
C HIS A 43 30.98 -14.05 -19.24
N GLY A 44 30.98 -15.39 -19.16
CA GLY A 44 30.85 -16.28 -20.31
C GLY A 44 29.55 -16.14 -21.12
N LEU A 45 28.53 -15.47 -20.63
CA LEU A 45 27.27 -15.15 -21.33
C LEU A 45 27.29 -13.82 -22.10
N GLY A 46 28.44 -13.15 -22.13
CA GLY A 46 28.66 -11.89 -22.84
C GLY A 46 28.70 -10.67 -21.92
N ARG A 47 29.01 -9.51 -22.52
CA ARG A 47 29.15 -8.24 -21.79
C ARG A 47 27.82 -7.83 -21.20
N ALA A 48 27.79 -7.52 -19.89
CA ALA A 48 26.67 -6.84 -19.28
C ALA A 48 26.52 -5.43 -19.86
N ASP A 49 25.29 -5.00 -20.08
CA ASP A 49 24.93 -3.64 -20.49
C ASP A 49 24.50 -2.76 -19.30
N PHE A 50 24.22 -3.40 -18.16
CA PHE A 50 23.85 -2.73 -16.93
C PHE A 50 24.45 -3.42 -15.71
N ILE A 51 25.04 -2.66 -14.79
CA ILE A 51 25.57 -3.13 -13.52
C ILE A 51 25.01 -2.26 -12.40
N ASN A 52 24.33 -2.88 -11.43
CA ASN A 52 23.86 -2.22 -10.21
C ASN A 52 24.71 -2.70 -9.03
N ILE A 53 25.21 -1.78 -8.23
CA ILE A 53 25.97 -2.08 -7.01
C ILE A 53 25.26 -1.40 -5.84
N LYS A 54 24.77 -2.21 -4.89
CA LYS A 54 24.20 -1.74 -3.63
C LYS A 54 25.21 -1.94 -2.53
N MET A 55 25.40 -0.93 -1.69
CA MET A 55 26.32 -0.95 -0.55
C MET A 55 25.55 -0.57 0.71
N GLU A 56 25.72 -1.35 1.77
CA GLU A 56 25.11 -1.14 3.07
C GLU A 56 26.16 -1.32 4.16
N GLU A 57 26.18 -0.43 5.15
CA GLU A 57 27.03 -0.59 6.33
C GLU A 57 26.53 -1.76 7.18
N VAL A 58 27.46 -2.61 7.62
CA VAL A 58 27.17 -3.75 8.49
C VAL A 58 27.51 -3.32 9.92
N LEU A 59 26.53 -3.34 10.80
CA LEU A 59 26.71 -2.92 12.19
C LEU A 59 27.65 -3.89 12.95
N PRO A 60 28.42 -3.42 13.95
CA PRO A 60 29.31 -4.27 14.73
C PRO A 60 28.64 -5.51 15.32
N SER A 61 27.40 -5.37 15.81
CA SER A 61 26.60 -6.49 16.31
C SER A 61 26.27 -7.55 15.25
N GLU A 62 26.15 -7.14 13.98
CA GLU A 62 25.92 -8.06 12.86
C GLU A 62 27.22 -8.81 12.50
N LEU A 63 28.39 -8.16 12.65
CA LEU A 63 29.70 -8.78 12.42
C LEU A 63 30.06 -9.81 13.50
N GLU A 64 29.88 -9.46 14.76
CA GLU A 64 30.08 -10.38 15.90
C GLU A 64 29.18 -11.61 15.75
N TYR A 65 27.97 -11.39 15.30
CA TYR A 65 27.02 -12.44 15.03
C TYR A 65 27.46 -13.35 13.87
N LEU A 66 27.91 -12.78 12.74
CA LEU A 66 28.43 -13.56 11.61
C LEU A 66 29.67 -14.37 11.99
N ASP A 67 30.53 -13.84 12.85
CA ASP A 67 31.71 -14.54 13.35
C ASP A 67 31.38 -15.64 14.36
N ALA A 68 30.28 -15.52 15.07
CA ALA A 68 29.76 -16.55 15.97
C ALA A 68 29.07 -17.71 15.27
N LEU A 69 28.70 -17.55 13.98
CA LEU A 69 28.09 -18.62 13.20
C LEU A 69 29.08 -19.78 12.97
N PRO A 70 28.62 -21.03 12.98
CA PRO A 70 29.43 -22.17 12.56
C PRO A 70 30.07 -21.90 11.20
N VAL A 71 31.27 -22.42 10.96
CA VAL A 71 31.98 -22.25 9.67
C VAL A 71 31.11 -22.64 8.49
N SER A 72 30.28 -23.66 8.66
CA SER A 72 29.29 -24.13 7.69
C SER A 72 28.23 -23.10 7.28
N THR A 73 28.04 -22.05 8.08
CA THR A 73 27.04 -21.00 7.82
C THR A 73 27.67 -19.69 7.33
N ARG A 74 28.98 -19.61 7.26
CA ARG A 74 29.70 -18.42 6.79
C ARG A 74 29.73 -18.38 5.26
N PRO A 75 29.54 -17.19 4.62
CA PRO A 75 29.75 -17.04 3.19
C PRO A 75 31.20 -17.40 2.82
N ALA A 76 31.40 -18.17 1.76
CA ALA A 76 32.71 -18.35 1.22
C ALA A 76 33.06 -17.28 0.20
N ASP A 77 34.28 -16.76 0.26
CA ASP A 77 34.75 -15.71 -0.64
C ASP A 77 35.15 -16.24 -2.01
N THR A 78 35.37 -17.55 -2.10
CA THR A 78 35.83 -18.21 -3.32
C THR A 78 35.03 -19.50 -3.59
N ILE A 79 35.07 -19.97 -4.84
CA ILE A 79 34.51 -21.26 -5.25
C ILE A 79 35.08 -22.41 -4.44
N GLU A 80 36.39 -22.43 -4.28
CA GLU A 80 37.11 -23.48 -3.54
C GLU A 80 36.75 -23.45 -2.05
N GLY A 81 36.62 -22.25 -1.47
CA GLY A 81 36.10 -22.05 -0.11
C GLY A 81 34.69 -22.60 0.05
N SER A 82 33.82 -22.40 -0.94
CA SER A 82 32.45 -22.94 -0.95
C SER A 82 32.48 -24.49 -0.95
N PHE A 83 33.32 -25.09 -1.76
CA PHE A 83 33.46 -26.56 -1.79
C PHE A 83 34.09 -27.14 -0.51
N ALA A 84 35.03 -26.42 0.10
CA ALA A 84 35.60 -26.84 1.38
C ALA A 84 34.54 -26.86 2.48
N ILE A 85 33.71 -25.81 2.54
CA ILE A 85 32.56 -25.74 3.48
C ILE A 85 31.56 -26.85 3.19
N MET A 86 31.23 -27.08 1.92
CA MET A 86 30.33 -28.14 1.51
C MET A 86 30.84 -29.53 1.93
N ARG A 87 32.13 -29.83 1.74
CA ARG A 87 32.73 -31.07 2.22
C ARG A 87 32.63 -31.24 3.72
N GLN A 88 32.93 -30.16 4.46
CA GLN A 88 32.78 -30.18 5.92
C GLN A 88 31.36 -30.52 6.35
N ILE A 89 30.37 -29.83 5.77
CA ILE A 89 28.96 -30.05 6.07
C ILE A 89 28.54 -31.49 5.74
N LEU A 90 28.89 -31.97 4.58
CA LEU A 90 28.58 -33.34 4.16
C LEU A 90 29.25 -34.36 5.08
N GLY A 91 30.48 -34.08 5.56
CA GLY A 91 31.14 -34.87 6.57
C GLY A 91 30.42 -34.94 7.89
N GLU A 92 29.98 -33.78 8.38
CA GLU A 92 29.18 -33.65 9.62
C GLU A 92 27.82 -34.37 9.52
N LEU A 93 27.26 -34.48 8.32
CA LEU A 93 26.03 -35.19 8.03
C LEU A 93 26.22 -36.68 7.76
N GLY A 94 27.46 -37.20 7.81
CA GLY A 94 27.76 -38.59 7.56
C GLY A 94 27.83 -38.98 6.08
N LEU A 95 27.98 -38.01 5.19
CA LEU A 95 28.05 -38.18 3.73
C LEU A 95 29.43 -37.83 3.16
N ALA A 96 30.48 -37.98 3.96
CA ALA A 96 31.85 -37.65 3.54
C ALA A 96 32.29 -38.45 2.28
N ASP A 97 31.89 -39.70 2.16
CA ASP A 97 32.12 -40.58 1.03
C ASP A 97 31.37 -40.15 -0.25
N LYS A 98 30.32 -39.36 -0.12
CA LYS A 98 29.53 -38.81 -1.22
C LYS A 98 29.87 -37.36 -1.57
N ALA A 99 30.76 -36.74 -0.82
CA ALA A 99 31.01 -35.31 -0.91
C ALA A 99 31.52 -34.92 -2.31
N ASP A 100 32.43 -35.68 -2.91
CA ASP A 100 32.96 -35.32 -4.22
C ASP A 100 31.93 -35.52 -5.35
N GLU A 101 31.12 -36.58 -5.27
CA GLU A 101 30.02 -36.81 -6.21
C GLU A 101 29.00 -35.68 -6.16
N LEU A 102 28.61 -35.28 -4.96
CA LEU A 102 27.64 -34.19 -4.76
C LEU A 102 28.22 -32.84 -5.19
N ILE A 103 29.49 -32.56 -4.89
CA ILE A 103 30.16 -31.34 -5.33
C ILE A 103 30.28 -31.32 -6.86
N ASP A 104 30.60 -32.42 -7.48
CA ASP A 104 30.67 -32.49 -8.93
C ASP A 104 29.31 -32.28 -9.59
N LEU A 105 28.28 -32.84 -8.99
CA LEU A 105 26.90 -32.59 -9.41
C LEU A 105 26.55 -31.09 -9.33
N PHE A 106 26.90 -30.41 -8.23
CA PHE A 106 26.71 -28.97 -8.08
C PHE A 106 27.48 -28.16 -9.15
N ARG A 107 28.59 -28.65 -9.66
CA ARG A 107 29.37 -28.03 -10.75
C ARG A 107 28.67 -28.12 -12.10
N HIS A 108 27.94 -29.19 -12.34
CA HIS A 108 27.43 -29.55 -13.66
C HIS A 108 25.93 -29.40 -13.83
N VAL A 109 25.21 -29.07 -12.77
CA VAL A 109 23.77 -28.84 -12.87
C VAL A 109 23.47 -27.55 -13.63
N HIS A 110 22.71 -27.70 -14.70
CA HIS A 110 22.29 -26.56 -15.49
C HIS A 110 21.16 -25.84 -14.77
N PRO A 111 21.24 -24.52 -14.59
CA PRO A 111 20.32 -23.75 -13.73
C PRO A 111 18.86 -23.70 -14.20
N MET A 112 18.55 -24.26 -15.36
CA MET A 112 17.24 -24.15 -16.01
C MET A 112 16.42 -25.45 -16.04
N ARG A 113 16.82 -26.51 -15.32
CA ARG A 113 16.22 -27.86 -15.52
C ARG A 113 15.39 -28.41 -14.36
N GLY A 114 15.22 -27.71 -13.27
CA GLY A 114 14.44 -28.21 -12.14
C GLY A 114 15.25 -28.54 -10.89
N ALA A 115 14.61 -28.94 -9.82
CA ALA A 115 15.28 -29.23 -8.56
C ALA A 115 15.77 -30.70 -8.52
N VAL A 116 16.96 -30.89 -8.00
CA VAL A 116 17.49 -32.22 -7.70
C VAL A 116 17.52 -32.36 -6.18
N LEU A 117 16.88 -33.40 -5.69
CA LEU A 117 16.72 -33.68 -4.27
C LEU A 117 17.58 -34.88 -3.89
N TYR A 118 18.29 -34.78 -2.77
CA TYR A 118 19.07 -35.86 -2.18
C TYR A 118 18.64 -36.11 -0.75
N ASP A 119 18.44 -37.37 -0.43
CA ASP A 119 18.28 -37.77 0.97
C ASP A 119 19.65 -37.80 1.64
N ILE A 120 19.88 -36.94 2.60
CA ILE A 120 21.16 -36.82 3.32
C ILE A 120 21.46 -38.08 4.12
N ALA A 121 20.44 -38.77 4.62
CA ALA A 121 20.63 -39.98 5.41
C ALA A 121 21.10 -41.19 4.55
N THR A 122 20.69 -41.24 3.30
CA THR A 122 20.98 -42.36 2.38
C THR A 122 21.89 -41.99 1.24
N GLY A 123 22.11 -40.69 0.97
CA GLY A 123 22.84 -40.18 -0.17
C GLY A 123 22.18 -40.46 -1.52
N GLN A 124 20.92 -40.86 -1.54
CA GLN A 124 20.18 -41.16 -2.76
C GLN A 124 19.48 -39.94 -3.33
N ARG A 125 19.50 -39.85 -4.66
CA ARG A 125 18.70 -38.87 -5.39
C ARG A 125 17.20 -39.19 -5.24
N LEU A 126 16.42 -38.17 -4.93
CA LEU A 126 14.97 -38.27 -4.81
C LEU A 126 14.31 -37.51 -5.96
N GLU A 127 13.31 -38.11 -6.56
CA GLU A 127 12.45 -37.40 -7.52
C GLU A 127 11.26 -36.74 -6.79
N PRO A 128 10.78 -35.58 -7.27
CA PRO A 128 9.56 -34.97 -6.73
C PRO A 128 8.40 -35.97 -6.82
N ASP A 129 7.78 -36.25 -5.70
CA ASP A 129 6.72 -37.25 -5.59
C ASP A 129 5.61 -36.70 -4.67
N GLN A 130 4.43 -36.44 -5.24
CA GLN A 130 3.29 -35.91 -4.52
C GLN A 130 2.70 -36.94 -3.51
N GLU A 131 2.76 -38.21 -3.81
CA GLU A 131 2.24 -39.26 -2.93
C GLU A 131 3.11 -39.42 -1.68
N ARG A 132 4.41 -39.16 -1.82
CA ARG A 132 5.37 -39.10 -0.71
C ARG A 132 5.44 -37.72 -0.07
N GLY A 133 4.67 -36.71 -0.60
CA GLY A 133 4.61 -35.34 -0.11
C GLY A 133 5.89 -34.54 -0.28
N ILE A 134 6.72 -34.88 -1.24
CA ILE A 134 7.85 -34.06 -1.64
C ILE A 134 7.29 -32.89 -2.44
N ARG A 135 7.35 -31.71 -1.85
CA ARG A 135 6.97 -30.47 -2.52
C ARG A 135 8.23 -29.67 -2.84
N VAL A 136 8.35 -29.30 -4.09
CA VAL A 136 9.35 -28.34 -4.54
C VAL A 136 8.59 -27.14 -5.06
N THR A 137 8.80 -25.99 -4.44
CA THR A 137 8.23 -24.72 -4.89
C THR A 137 9.30 -23.97 -5.66
N TYR A 138 9.02 -23.68 -6.91
CA TYR A 138 9.90 -22.88 -7.76
C TYR A 138 9.41 -21.45 -7.79
N MET A 139 10.34 -20.51 -7.76
CA MET A 139 10.10 -19.12 -8.10
C MET A 139 10.72 -18.84 -9.47
N ASP A 140 10.02 -18.08 -10.31
CA ASP A 140 10.57 -17.64 -11.59
C ASP A 140 11.66 -16.59 -11.38
N ALA A 141 12.30 -16.18 -12.48
CA ALA A 141 13.38 -15.20 -12.45
C ALA A 141 12.94 -13.83 -11.88
N GLU A 142 11.64 -13.58 -11.75
CA GLU A 142 11.04 -12.36 -11.22
C GLU A 142 10.59 -12.50 -9.77
N GLY A 143 10.77 -13.67 -9.15
CA GLY A 143 10.39 -13.91 -7.76
C GLY A 143 8.94 -14.35 -7.55
N ALA A 144 8.20 -14.61 -8.62
CA ALA A 144 6.82 -15.12 -8.51
C ALA A 144 6.83 -16.63 -8.26
N SER A 145 6.11 -17.09 -7.24
CA SER A 145 5.85 -18.51 -7.07
C SER A 145 4.90 -18.96 -8.17
N SER A 146 5.33 -19.83 -9.06
CA SER A 146 4.45 -20.35 -10.08
C SER A 146 4.13 -21.80 -9.82
N ASN A 147 2.87 -22.07 -9.60
CA ASN A 147 2.28 -23.40 -9.74
C ASN A 147 1.98 -23.73 -11.23
N ASN A 148 2.39 -22.86 -12.15
CA ASN A 148 2.03 -22.96 -13.56
C ASN A 148 3.21 -23.26 -14.47
N SER A 149 2.96 -24.16 -15.29
CA SER A 149 3.48 -24.79 -16.51
C SER A 149 4.45 -24.05 -17.45
N ASN A 150 4.95 -22.88 -17.18
CA ASN A 150 6.04 -22.28 -17.95
C ASN A 150 7.38 -22.73 -17.36
N LYS A 151 7.70 -23.99 -17.62
CA LYS A 151 8.93 -24.66 -17.16
C LYS A 151 10.22 -24.03 -17.70
N ASP A 152 10.13 -23.15 -18.67
CA ASP A 152 11.28 -22.56 -19.35
C ASP A 152 11.95 -21.41 -18.58
N HIS A 153 11.32 -20.93 -17.50
CA HIS A 153 11.81 -19.83 -16.67
C HIS A 153 12.24 -20.24 -15.25
N PHE A 154 12.16 -21.54 -14.93
CA PHE A 154 12.52 -22.03 -13.60
C PHE A 154 14.00 -22.35 -13.49
N ARG A 155 14.56 -22.02 -12.34
CA ARG A 155 15.92 -22.36 -11.97
C ARG A 155 15.99 -23.71 -11.33
N GLU A 156 17.01 -24.47 -11.67
CA GLU A 156 17.34 -25.68 -10.95
C GLU A 156 17.84 -25.34 -9.56
N ALA A 157 17.32 -26.04 -8.56
CA ALA A 157 17.83 -26.02 -7.21
C ALA A 157 18.22 -27.43 -6.80
N ILE A 158 19.39 -27.58 -6.23
CA ILE A 158 19.81 -28.81 -5.60
C ILE A 158 19.52 -28.66 -4.11
N VAL A 159 18.73 -29.59 -3.60
CA VAL A 159 18.31 -29.61 -2.20
C VAL A 159 18.72 -30.97 -1.63
N LEU A 160 19.42 -30.92 -0.52
CA LEU A 160 19.73 -32.11 0.25
C LEU A 160 18.65 -32.35 1.29
N ALA A 161 18.01 -33.51 1.23
CA ALA A 161 16.91 -33.88 2.09
C ALA A 161 17.23 -35.09 2.96
N THR A 162 16.84 -35.06 4.22
CA THR A 162 17.04 -36.21 5.12
C THR A 162 15.89 -37.19 5.12
N LYS A 163 14.74 -36.77 4.77
CA LYS A 163 13.55 -37.61 4.60
C LYS A 163 12.46 -36.88 3.86
N VAL A 164 11.59 -37.67 3.33
CA VAL A 164 10.42 -37.23 2.64
C VAL A 164 9.22 -37.56 3.49
N VAL A 165 8.27 -36.66 3.56
CA VAL A 165 6.91 -36.78 4.10
C VAL A 165 6.71 -37.48 5.43
N ASN A 166 5.96 -36.80 6.30
CA ASN A 166 5.43 -37.33 7.58
C ASN A 166 6.45 -38.04 8.47
N ALA A 167 7.73 -37.98 8.12
CA ALA A 167 8.78 -38.47 8.95
C ALA A 167 9.51 -37.31 9.60
N PRO A 168 9.90 -37.38 10.87
CA PRO A 168 10.65 -36.32 11.50
C PRO A 168 11.95 -36.12 10.75
N GLY A 169 12.15 -34.96 10.22
CA GLY A 169 13.40 -34.64 9.57
C GLY A 169 13.35 -34.36 8.10
N ILE A 170 12.54 -33.45 7.68
CA ILE A 170 12.14 -33.34 6.30
C ILE A 170 12.42 -31.99 5.74
N ILE A 171 12.55 -31.96 4.41
CA ILE A 171 12.36 -30.74 3.63
C ILE A 171 10.96 -30.26 3.91
N SER A 172 10.86 -29.16 4.64
CA SER A 172 9.57 -28.51 4.82
C SER A 172 9.25 -27.62 3.63
N GLU A 173 10.25 -26.96 3.04
CA GLU A 173 10.04 -26.06 1.92
C GLU A 173 11.38 -25.73 1.23
N LEU A 174 11.39 -25.71 -0.09
CA LEU A 174 12.42 -25.09 -0.89
C LEU A 174 11.96 -23.67 -1.18
N CYS A 175 12.58 -22.69 -0.58
CA CYS A 175 12.33 -21.28 -0.88
C CYS A 175 13.47 -20.75 -1.73
N MET A 176 13.12 -20.24 -2.90
CA MET A 176 14.02 -19.47 -3.74
C MET A 176 13.85 -17.99 -3.35
N SER A 177 14.96 -17.29 -3.21
CA SER A 177 14.93 -15.87 -2.86
C SER A 177 14.32 -15.04 -3.99
N ASP A 178 13.67 -13.92 -3.64
CA ASP A 178 13.21 -12.91 -4.60
C ASP A 178 14.36 -12.31 -5.42
N ASP A 179 15.60 -12.53 -4.97
CA ASP A 179 16.79 -12.19 -5.72
C ASP A 179 17.09 -13.29 -6.71
N PRO A 180 16.99 -13.03 -8.04
CA PRO A 180 17.30 -14.01 -9.07
C PRO A 180 18.73 -14.58 -8.96
N ASP A 181 19.58 -13.98 -8.14
CA ASP A 181 20.94 -14.41 -7.87
C ASP A 181 21.06 -15.46 -6.77
N TYR A 182 20.00 -15.72 -6.04
CA TYR A 182 20.03 -16.63 -4.91
C TYR A 182 18.93 -17.68 -5.00
N VAL A 183 19.32 -18.92 -5.16
CA VAL A 183 18.48 -20.06 -4.81
C VAL A 183 18.73 -20.36 -3.36
N VAL A 184 17.68 -20.24 -2.53
CA VAL A 184 17.77 -20.63 -1.12
C VAL A 184 16.98 -21.90 -0.96
N GLY A 185 17.72 -22.98 -0.73
CA GLY A 185 17.15 -24.20 -0.22
C GLY A 185 17.50 -24.33 1.25
N TYR A 186 16.56 -24.67 2.06
CA TYR A 186 16.84 -25.16 3.41
C TYR A 186 16.19 -26.52 3.60
N ILE A 187 16.91 -27.36 4.31
CA ILE A 187 16.44 -28.67 4.70
C ILE A 187 16.25 -28.62 6.19
N SER A 188 15.07 -28.96 6.62
CA SER A 188 14.73 -29.09 8.02
C SER A 188 14.64 -30.55 8.38
N SER A 189 15.40 -30.96 9.37
CA SER A 189 15.33 -32.29 9.94
C SER A 189 15.32 -32.19 11.45
N LYS A 190 14.38 -32.85 12.12
CA LYS A 190 14.45 -33.02 13.57
C LYS A 190 15.74 -33.73 14.02
N GLN A 191 16.41 -34.44 13.12
CA GLN A 191 17.68 -35.13 13.39
C GLN A 191 18.92 -34.35 12.96
N HIS A 192 18.87 -33.56 11.87
CA HIS A 192 20.04 -32.94 11.25
C HIS A 192 19.99 -31.43 11.13
N GLY A 193 18.81 -30.85 11.15
CA GLY A 193 18.62 -29.43 11.27
C GLY A 193 18.79 -28.57 10.05
N TYR A 194 19.22 -27.36 10.25
CA TYR A 194 19.46 -26.42 9.16
C TYR A 194 20.95 -26.31 8.91
N VAL A 195 21.36 -26.51 7.68
CA VAL A 195 22.76 -26.40 7.27
C VAL A 195 22.83 -25.42 6.10
N ARG A 196 23.72 -24.46 6.15
CA ARG A 196 23.92 -23.50 5.08
C ARG A 196 24.95 -24.00 4.09
N LEU A 197 24.57 -24.15 2.83
CA LEU A 197 25.47 -24.33 1.71
C LEU A 197 25.69 -23.03 0.95
N ASN A 198 26.87 -22.82 0.50
CA ASN A 198 27.31 -21.57 -0.12
C ASN A 198 26.87 -21.40 -1.57
N PRO A 199 26.93 -20.17 -2.10
CA PRO A 199 26.25 -19.81 -3.33
C PRO A 199 26.74 -20.61 -4.52
N MET A 200 25.83 -21.22 -5.21
CA MET A 200 26.05 -21.81 -6.54
C MET A 200 26.70 -20.82 -7.50
N LYS A 201 26.45 -19.54 -7.30
CA LYS A 201 27.05 -18.46 -8.05
C LYS A 201 28.56 -18.35 -7.91
N ALA A 202 29.11 -18.74 -6.78
CA ALA A 202 30.56 -18.86 -6.61
C ALA A 202 31.18 -19.94 -7.53
N MET A 203 30.35 -20.80 -8.11
CA MET A 203 30.75 -21.88 -9.00
C MET A 203 30.65 -21.50 -10.50
N GLY A 204 30.48 -20.24 -10.83
CA GLY A 204 30.44 -19.80 -12.23
C GLY A 204 29.06 -19.85 -12.88
N ASP A 205 28.03 -20.24 -12.16
CA ASP A 205 26.68 -20.19 -12.65
C ASP A 205 26.17 -18.74 -12.64
N PRO A 206 25.78 -18.17 -13.78
CA PRO A 206 25.28 -16.81 -13.88
C PRO A 206 23.93 -16.60 -13.16
N HIS A 207 23.25 -17.68 -12.87
CA HIS A 207 21.98 -17.71 -12.15
C HIS A 207 22.12 -18.23 -10.72
N GLY A 208 23.36 -18.43 -10.25
CA GLY A 208 23.67 -19.06 -8.99
C GLY A 208 22.94 -18.47 -7.80
N GLY A 209 22.30 -19.32 -7.06
CA GLY A 209 21.64 -19.01 -5.83
C GLY A 209 22.43 -19.50 -4.62
N ARG A 210 22.04 -19.08 -3.43
CA ARG A 210 22.56 -19.62 -2.18
C ARG A 210 21.67 -20.76 -1.69
N ILE A 211 22.28 -21.90 -1.39
CA ILE A 211 21.59 -22.98 -0.69
C ILE A 211 21.99 -22.91 0.76
N PHE A 212 21.01 -22.82 1.66
CA PHE A 212 21.23 -22.83 3.09
C PHE A 212 20.72 -24.15 3.64
N ILE A 213 21.59 -24.85 4.35
CA ILE A 213 21.27 -26.04 5.12
C ILE A 213 21.61 -25.71 6.58
N PHE A 214 20.72 -25.97 7.50
CA PHE A 214 20.91 -25.68 8.92
C PHE A 214 20.85 -26.95 9.75
N ASP A 215 21.74 -27.11 10.73
CA ASP A 215 21.72 -28.24 11.65
C ASP A 215 20.77 -27.98 12.83
N SER A 216 19.61 -28.62 12.88
CA SER A 216 18.55 -28.44 13.87
C SER A 216 18.91 -28.92 15.28
N ARG A 217 19.96 -29.70 15.42
CA ARG A 217 20.44 -30.08 16.75
C ARG A 217 20.99 -28.88 17.50
N LYS A 218 21.34 -27.84 16.79
CA LYS A 218 21.68 -26.52 17.33
C LYS A 218 20.55 -25.60 16.94
N ALA A 219 19.65 -25.28 17.90
CA ALA A 219 18.59 -24.31 17.63
C ALA A 219 19.21 -23.11 16.93
N ALA A 220 18.72 -22.79 15.72
CA ALA A 220 19.19 -21.59 15.03
C ALA A 220 18.87 -20.41 15.95
N PRO A 221 19.86 -19.60 16.34
CA PRO A 221 19.58 -18.44 17.18
C PRO A 221 18.51 -17.60 16.50
N ALA A 222 17.59 -17.03 17.25
CA ALA A 222 16.54 -16.14 16.73
C ALA A 222 17.12 -15.06 15.80
N ASP A 223 18.33 -14.62 16.09
CA ASP A 223 19.09 -13.66 15.31
C ASP A 223 19.53 -14.17 13.92
N THR A 224 19.77 -15.49 13.74
CA THR A 224 20.08 -16.07 12.42
C THR A 224 18.88 -15.97 11.51
N ILE A 225 17.71 -16.25 12.05
CA ILE A 225 16.43 -16.13 11.32
C ILE A 225 16.21 -14.66 10.95
N ALA A 226 16.35 -13.74 11.90
CA ALA A 226 16.21 -12.31 11.65
C ALA A 226 17.23 -11.77 10.64
N TYR A 227 18.48 -12.25 10.66
CA TYR A 227 19.50 -11.90 9.67
C TYR A 227 19.14 -12.39 8.28
N LEU A 228 18.69 -13.63 8.15
CA LEU A 228 18.30 -14.22 6.88
C LEU A 228 17.02 -13.57 6.32
N GLU A 229 16.08 -13.21 7.18
CA GLU A 229 14.90 -12.42 6.81
C GLU A 229 15.29 -11.01 6.35
N LYS A 230 16.18 -10.34 7.07
CA LYS A 230 16.72 -9.02 6.69
C LYS A 230 17.45 -9.05 5.34
N GLN A 231 18.10 -10.17 5.02
CA GLN A 231 18.74 -10.39 3.71
C GLN A 231 17.76 -10.79 2.61
N LYS A 232 16.43 -10.71 2.87
CA LYS A 232 15.37 -11.20 1.98
C LYS A 232 15.56 -12.66 1.52
N VAL A 233 16.29 -13.41 2.30
CA VAL A 233 16.31 -14.86 2.21
C VAL A 233 15.07 -15.30 2.97
N LEU A 234 14.04 -15.80 2.28
CA LEU A 234 12.85 -16.35 2.90
C LEU A 234 13.24 -17.58 3.72
N VAL A 235 13.65 -17.34 4.95
CA VAL A 235 13.62 -18.37 5.97
C VAL A 235 12.19 -18.37 6.51
N ARG A 236 11.34 -19.14 5.89
CA ARG A 236 10.19 -19.60 6.64
C ARG A 236 10.75 -20.61 7.63
N GLY A 237 10.72 -20.24 8.89
CA GLY A 237 11.13 -21.10 10.00
C GLY A 237 10.59 -22.51 9.79
N LEU A 238 11.23 -23.49 10.45
CA LEU A 238 10.61 -24.79 10.66
C LEU A 238 9.11 -24.55 10.78
N PRO A 239 8.26 -25.41 10.25
CA PRO A 239 6.95 -25.54 10.83
C PRO A 239 7.24 -25.82 12.31
N GLN A 240 7.28 -24.80 13.14
CA GLN A 240 6.77 -24.98 14.47
C GLN A 240 5.48 -25.77 14.18
N GLU A 241 5.30 -26.90 14.78
CA GLU A 241 3.99 -27.53 14.79
C GLU A 241 3.08 -26.33 15.00
N ARG A 242 2.51 -25.82 13.89
CA ARG A 242 1.53 -24.73 14.02
C ARG A 242 0.53 -25.42 14.90
N PRO A 243 0.32 -24.95 16.13
CA PRO A 243 -0.75 -25.52 16.90
C PRO A 243 -1.90 -25.51 15.91
N VAL A 244 -2.37 -26.70 15.52
CA VAL A 244 -3.62 -26.80 14.76
C VAL A 244 -4.57 -26.13 15.70
N LEU A 245 -4.92 -24.89 15.40
CA LEU A 245 -5.86 -24.15 16.22
C LEU A 245 -7.11 -24.98 16.14
N ASP A 246 -7.56 -25.52 17.28
CA ASP A 246 -8.82 -26.26 17.37
C ASP A 246 -9.97 -25.40 16.84
N ASP A 247 -9.83 -24.10 16.95
CA ASP A 247 -10.70 -23.10 16.35
C ASP A 247 -9.90 -22.12 15.46
N PRO A 248 -10.11 -22.10 14.12
CA PRO A 248 -9.51 -21.14 13.21
C PRO A 248 -9.82 -19.67 13.54
N GLN A 249 -10.86 -19.38 14.32
CA GLN A 249 -11.23 -18.02 14.72
C GLN A 249 -10.37 -17.49 15.87
N GLN A 250 -9.61 -18.34 16.56
CA GLN A 250 -8.77 -17.94 17.69
C GLN A 250 -7.76 -16.87 17.30
N ILE A 251 -7.15 -16.95 16.09
CA ILE A 251 -6.19 -15.93 15.60
C ILE A 251 -6.85 -14.54 15.56
N PHE A 252 -8.10 -14.48 15.11
CA PHE A 252 -8.83 -13.21 15.03
C PHE A 252 -9.23 -12.71 16.41
N ALA A 253 -9.58 -13.61 17.33
CA ALA A 253 -9.87 -13.25 18.72
C ALA A 253 -8.63 -12.65 19.40
N GLU A 254 -7.47 -13.27 19.25
CA GLU A 254 -6.21 -12.77 19.78
C GLU A 254 -5.83 -11.41 19.18
N GLU A 255 -6.04 -11.21 17.89
CA GLU A 255 -5.78 -9.92 17.24
C GLU A 255 -6.75 -8.83 17.73
N LEU A 256 -8.03 -9.18 17.95
CA LEU A 256 -9.00 -8.25 18.54
C LEU A 256 -8.60 -7.82 19.96
N GLU A 257 -8.09 -8.73 20.78
CA GLU A 257 -7.57 -8.37 22.10
C GLU A 257 -6.34 -7.44 22.00
N ARG A 258 -5.41 -7.73 21.09
CA ARG A 258 -4.27 -6.82 20.83
C ARG A 258 -4.72 -5.42 20.41
N LEU A 259 -5.74 -5.33 19.56
CA LEU A 259 -6.31 -4.04 19.17
C LEU A 259 -6.89 -3.29 20.37
N LYS A 260 -7.53 -3.98 21.32
CA LYS A 260 -8.06 -3.39 22.56
C LYS A 260 -6.92 -2.92 23.49
N GLU A 261 -5.93 -3.76 23.72
CA GLU A 261 -4.76 -3.46 24.56
C GLU A 261 -3.99 -2.22 24.05
N ASN A 262 -3.90 -2.06 22.73
CA ASN A 262 -3.21 -0.94 22.08
C ASN A 262 -4.11 0.28 21.85
N ASN A 263 -5.34 0.29 22.35
CA ASN A 263 -6.33 1.35 22.09
C ASN A 263 -6.62 1.58 20.58
N LEU A 264 -6.47 0.55 19.76
CA LEU A 264 -6.74 0.59 18.32
C LEU A 264 -8.10 -0.02 17.96
N TYR A 265 -8.78 -0.63 18.91
CA TYR A 265 -10.11 -1.20 18.70
C TYR A 265 -11.11 -0.12 18.28
N ARG A 266 -11.89 -0.43 17.26
CA ARG A 266 -12.88 0.48 16.68
C ARG A 266 -14.28 0.02 17.01
N SER A 267 -15.10 0.93 17.51
CA SER A 267 -16.54 0.71 17.74
C SER A 267 -17.36 1.62 16.84
N MET A 268 -18.50 1.16 16.38
CA MET A 268 -19.47 1.98 15.66
C MET A 268 -20.37 2.70 16.66
N ARG A 269 -20.65 3.98 16.36
CA ARG A 269 -21.60 4.78 17.12
C ARG A 269 -22.92 4.84 16.36
N THR A 270 -24.02 4.50 17.02
CA THR A 270 -25.36 4.55 16.42
C THR A 270 -25.90 5.96 16.44
N MET A 271 -26.31 6.47 15.28
CA MET A 271 -27.06 7.71 15.13
C MET A 271 -28.55 7.38 15.16
N GLU A 272 -29.29 8.01 16.05
CA GLU A 272 -30.72 7.74 16.29
C GLU A 272 -31.64 8.72 15.53
N SER A 273 -31.07 9.53 14.66
CA SER A 273 -31.79 10.51 13.83
C SER A 273 -31.15 10.66 12.45
N ALA A 274 -31.79 11.41 11.56
CA ALA A 274 -31.21 11.74 10.26
C ALA A 274 -29.92 12.55 10.40
N GLN A 275 -29.01 12.40 9.43
CA GLN A 275 -27.78 13.19 9.33
C GLN A 275 -28.10 14.66 9.07
N SER A 276 -27.75 15.53 10.00
CA SER A 276 -27.85 17.00 9.92
C SER A 276 -26.88 17.59 10.94
N LYS A 277 -26.93 18.93 11.10
CA LYS A 277 -26.09 19.61 12.10
C LYS A 277 -26.40 19.19 13.55
N TYR A 278 -27.58 18.68 13.82
CA TYR A 278 -27.95 18.03 15.07
C TYR A 278 -28.35 16.58 14.81
N VAL A 279 -27.84 15.67 15.61
CA VAL A 279 -28.21 14.26 15.61
C VAL A 279 -28.51 13.81 17.04
N ASN A 280 -29.29 12.72 17.18
CA ASN A 280 -29.48 12.07 18.47
C ASN A 280 -28.48 10.93 18.64
N ILE A 281 -27.78 10.93 19.76
CA ILE A 281 -26.84 9.88 20.17
C ILE A 281 -27.15 9.57 21.63
N ASN A 282 -27.44 8.31 21.96
CA ASN A 282 -27.84 7.90 23.31
C ASN A 282 -28.98 8.74 23.87
N SER A 283 -29.99 9.03 23.03
CA SER A 283 -31.13 9.88 23.34
C SER A 283 -30.80 11.36 23.69
N GLN A 284 -29.56 11.79 23.45
CA GLN A 284 -29.12 13.17 23.62
C GLN A 284 -28.98 13.87 22.26
N GLN A 285 -29.55 15.07 22.14
CA GLN A 285 -29.33 15.91 20.98
C GLN A 285 -27.90 16.46 20.99
N THR A 286 -27.15 16.15 19.93
CA THR A 286 -25.71 16.40 19.83
C THR A 286 -25.40 17.22 18.59
N LEU A 287 -24.63 18.30 18.75
CA LEU A 287 -24.12 19.12 17.64
C LEU A 287 -23.04 18.38 16.90
N MET A 288 -23.17 18.23 15.59
CA MET A 288 -22.34 17.43 14.71
C MET A 288 -21.21 18.26 14.10
N LEU A 289 -19.99 18.06 14.59
CA LEU A 289 -18.77 18.62 14.00
C LEU A 289 -17.84 17.53 13.46
N ALA A 290 -18.41 16.39 13.09
CA ALA A 290 -17.70 15.20 12.63
C ALA A 290 -18.07 14.79 11.20
N SER A 291 -19.25 15.23 10.72
CA SER A 291 -19.79 14.79 9.44
C SER A 291 -19.17 15.53 8.26
N ASN A 292 -18.96 14.78 7.18
CA ASN A 292 -18.55 15.36 5.89
C ASN A 292 -19.75 15.88 5.05
N SER A 293 -20.96 15.97 5.63
CA SER A 293 -22.15 16.58 4.96
C SER A 293 -22.05 18.10 4.95
N TYR A 294 -21.01 18.63 4.35
CA TYR A 294 -20.58 20.05 4.43
C TYR A 294 -21.70 21.06 4.15
N LEU A 295 -22.61 20.75 3.23
CA LEU A 295 -23.70 21.62 2.84
C LEU A 295 -25.04 21.28 3.50
N ASP A 296 -25.05 20.28 4.40
CA ASP A 296 -26.25 19.76 5.10
C ASP A 296 -27.38 19.34 4.13
N LEU A 297 -27.02 18.82 2.96
CA LEU A 297 -27.96 18.43 1.91
C LEU A 297 -28.54 17.01 2.13
N ALA A 298 -27.89 16.16 2.91
CA ALA A 298 -28.38 14.79 3.17
C ALA A 298 -29.77 14.77 3.82
N ASN A 299 -30.14 15.83 4.57
CA ASN A 299 -31.43 15.96 5.20
C ASN A 299 -32.31 17.08 4.60
N ASP A 300 -31.87 17.72 3.50
CA ASP A 300 -32.68 18.75 2.82
C ASP A 300 -34.00 18.12 2.31
N PRO A 301 -35.17 18.70 2.63
CA PRO A 301 -36.46 18.15 2.21
C PRO A 301 -36.59 17.91 0.71
N ARG A 302 -35.98 18.73 -0.13
CA ARG A 302 -36.01 18.61 -1.60
C ARG A 302 -35.20 17.41 -2.06
N VAL A 303 -34.05 17.15 -1.44
CA VAL A 303 -33.20 15.99 -1.73
C VAL A 303 -33.91 14.70 -1.33
N LYS A 304 -34.52 14.69 -0.13
CA LYS A 304 -35.32 13.54 0.33
C LYS A 304 -36.53 13.28 -0.57
N GLN A 305 -37.21 14.30 -0.99
CA GLN A 305 -38.38 14.17 -1.89
C GLN A 305 -37.94 13.61 -3.26
N ALA A 306 -36.89 14.16 -3.84
CA ALA A 306 -36.35 13.66 -5.11
C ALA A 306 -35.91 12.18 -5.04
N ALA A 307 -35.33 11.77 -3.92
CA ALA A 307 -35.01 10.36 -3.67
C ALA A 307 -36.26 9.48 -3.62
N ALA A 308 -37.31 9.93 -2.93
CA ALA A 308 -38.58 9.21 -2.82
C ALA A 308 -39.28 9.12 -4.20
N ASP A 309 -39.35 10.22 -4.93
CA ASP A 309 -39.98 10.26 -6.26
C ASP A 309 -39.25 9.36 -7.26
N ALA A 310 -37.90 9.36 -7.24
CA ALA A 310 -37.10 8.46 -8.08
C ALA A 310 -37.34 6.99 -7.72
N ALA A 311 -37.44 6.65 -6.43
CA ALA A 311 -37.76 5.29 -5.99
C ALA A 311 -39.15 4.85 -6.45
N LEU A 312 -40.16 5.73 -6.35
CA LEU A 312 -41.53 5.46 -6.78
C LEU A 312 -41.65 5.28 -8.30
N GLN A 313 -40.90 6.08 -9.06
CA GLN A 313 -40.97 6.04 -10.52
C GLN A 313 -40.13 4.92 -11.13
N TRP A 314 -38.93 4.65 -10.62
CA TRP A 314 -37.93 3.78 -11.22
C TRP A 314 -37.69 2.48 -10.47
N GLY A 315 -38.29 2.31 -9.28
CA GLY A 315 -38.12 1.16 -8.41
C GLY A 315 -37.05 1.35 -7.32
N ALA A 316 -37.00 0.42 -6.38
CA ALA A 316 -36.11 0.50 -5.22
C ALA A 316 -34.66 0.09 -5.50
N GLY A 317 -34.41 -0.66 -6.58
CA GLY A 317 -33.09 -1.17 -6.92
C GLY A 317 -32.81 -1.14 -8.41
N SER A 318 -31.56 -1.36 -8.80
CA SER A 318 -31.11 -1.26 -10.19
C SER A 318 -31.17 -2.56 -10.99
N GLY A 319 -31.18 -3.72 -10.31
CA GLY A 319 -31.32 -5.05 -10.92
C GLY A 319 -30.11 -5.58 -11.69
N GLY A 320 -29.06 -4.77 -11.92
CA GLY A 320 -27.88 -5.19 -12.69
C GLY A 320 -26.77 -4.17 -12.72
N SER A 321 -25.66 -4.52 -13.37
CA SER A 321 -24.57 -3.58 -13.64
C SER A 321 -24.95 -2.59 -14.75
N ARG A 322 -24.21 -1.48 -14.83
CA ARG A 322 -24.42 -0.44 -15.85
C ARG A 322 -24.38 -0.98 -17.29
N LEU A 323 -23.56 -1.98 -17.56
CA LEU A 323 -23.39 -2.56 -18.90
C LEU A 323 -24.45 -3.62 -19.26
N THR A 324 -25.32 -3.98 -18.34
CA THR A 324 -26.38 -4.96 -18.57
C THR A 324 -27.77 -4.29 -18.53
N THR A 325 -28.34 -4.17 -17.35
CA THR A 325 -29.72 -3.66 -17.14
C THR A 325 -29.79 -2.45 -16.21
N GLY A 326 -28.69 -2.11 -15.56
CA GLY A 326 -28.64 -1.10 -14.49
C GLY A 326 -28.37 0.33 -14.96
N ASN A 327 -28.31 0.60 -16.29
CA ASN A 327 -28.18 1.95 -16.80
C ASN A 327 -29.56 2.57 -17.05
N THR A 328 -29.86 3.69 -16.40
CA THR A 328 -31.13 4.41 -16.52
C THR A 328 -30.89 5.84 -16.99
N LEU A 329 -31.93 6.52 -17.43
CA LEU A 329 -31.85 7.94 -17.80
C LEU A 329 -31.33 8.82 -16.65
N LEU A 330 -31.63 8.48 -15.39
CA LEU A 330 -31.11 9.20 -14.22
C LEU A 330 -29.58 9.18 -14.15
N HIS A 331 -28.95 8.06 -14.55
CA HIS A 331 -27.49 7.99 -14.61
C HIS A 331 -26.94 8.93 -15.68
N GLU A 332 -27.52 8.90 -16.87
CA GLU A 332 -27.07 9.72 -18.00
C GLU A 332 -27.26 11.22 -17.74
N GLU A 333 -28.36 11.59 -17.11
CA GLU A 333 -28.64 12.96 -16.68
C GLU A 333 -27.62 13.43 -15.66
N LEU A 334 -27.39 12.65 -14.59
CA LEU A 334 -26.44 13.00 -13.55
C LEU A 334 -24.99 13.07 -14.09
N GLU A 335 -24.59 12.14 -14.97
CA GLU A 335 -23.28 12.18 -15.63
C GLU A 335 -23.14 13.44 -16.52
N ALA A 336 -24.17 13.80 -17.26
CA ALA A 336 -24.16 15.03 -18.07
C ALA A 336 -24.07 16.30 -17.20
N ASP A 337 -24.83 16.35 -16.12
CA ASP A 337 -24.83 17.48 -15.19
C ASP A 337 -23.51 17.62 -14.44
N LEU A 338 -22.91 16.51 -13.99
CA LEU A 338 -21.59 16.53 -13.35
C LEU A 338 -20.49 16.98 -14.32
N ALA A 339 -20.52 16.51 -15.57
CA ALA A 339 -19.58 16.94 -16.61
C ALA A 339 -19.69 18.46 -16.84
N ARG A 340 -20.94 18.97 -17.00
CA ARG A 340 -21.20 20.41 -17.14
C ARG A 340 -20.73 21.19 -15.91
N PHE A 341 -21.06 20.71 -14.70
CA PHE A 341 -20.69 21.36 -13.45
C PHE A 341 -19.19 21.47 -13.27
N LYS A 342 -18.44 20.42 -13.62
CA LYS A 342 -16.98 20.37 -13.56
C LYS A 342 -16.26 20.98 -14.77
N GLY A 343 -17.00 21.32 -15.83
CA GLY A 343 -16.43 21.88 -17.07
C GLY A 343 -15.61 20.87 -17.88
N THR A 344 -16.02 19.60 -17.88
CA THR A 344 -15.37 18.51 -18.62
C THR A 344 -16.26 17.99 -19.74
N GLU A 345 -15.70 17.16 -20.65
CA GLU A 345 -16.46 16.65 -21.78
C GLU A 345 -17.44 15.52 -21.44
N ALA A 346 -17.14 14.77 -20.37
CA ALA A 346 -17.98 13.65 -19.92
C ALA A 346 -17.72 13.31 -18.47
N ALA A 347 -18.64 12.53 -17.88
CA ALA A 347 -18.49 11.96 -16.56
C ALA A 347 -18.90 10.49 -16.54
N LEU A 348 -18.50 9.77 -15.50
CA LEU A 348 -18.85 8.38 -15.22
C LEU A 348 -19.11 8.18 -13.73
N LEU A 349 -20.22 7.56 -13.38
CA LEU A 349 -20.60 7.25 -12.03
C LEU A 349 -20.05 5.91 -11.54
N PHE A 350 -19.68 5.86 -10.28
CA PHE A 350 -19.27 4.67 -9.52
C PHE A 350 -20.09 4.57 -8.22
N ASN A 351 -20.25 3.37 -7.69
CA ASN A 351 -21.07 3.17 -6.49
C ASN A 351 -20.55 3.90 -5.25
N THR A 352 -19.24 4.09 -5.12
CA THR A 352 -18.64 4.87 -4.04
C THR A 352 -17.41 5.63 -4.55
N GLY A 353 -16.99 6.68 -3.82
CA GLY A 353 -15.73 7.36 -4.10
C GLY A 353 -14.52 6.42 -4.03
N TYR A 354 -14.55 5.45 -3.09
CA TYR A 354 -13.51 4.43 -3.01
C TYR A 354 -13.41 3.60 -4.30
N MET A 355 -14.56 3.12 -4.81
CA MET A 355 -14.63 2.37 -6.07
C MET A 355 -14.20 3.20 -7.28
N ALA A 356 -14.47 4.52 -7.26
CA ALA A 356 -14.04 5.43 -8.31
C ALA A 356 -12.50 5.49 -8.37
N ASN A 357 -11.82 5.78 -7.25
CA ASN A 357 -10.36 5.81 -7.20
C ASN A 357 -9.74 4.49 -7.63
N VAL A 358 -10.20 3.36 -7.05
CA VAL A 358 -9.69 2.03 -7.39
C VAL A 358 -9.92 1.73 -8.88
N GLY A 359 -11.11 2.05 -9.41
CA GLY A 359 -11.46 1.79 -10.80
C GLY A 359 -10.67 2.64 -11.79
N ILE A 360 -10.56 3.94 -11.54
CA ILE A 360 -9.84 4.89 -12.40
C ILE A 360 -8.36 4.52 -12.47
N ILE A 361 -7.71 4.43 -11.32
CA ILE A 361 -6.27 4.23 -11.24
C ILE A 361 -5.86 2.86 -11.80
N SER A 362 -6.56 1.79 -11.42
CA SER A 362 -6.25 0.45 -11.91
C SER A 362 -6.64 0.20 -13.38
N ALA A 363 -7.49 1.04 -13.96
CA ALA A 363 -7.79 1.00 -15.39
C ALA A 363 -6.76 1.75 -16.23
N LEU A 364 -6.30 2.92 -15.75
CA LEU A 364 -5.37 3.78 -16.49
C LEU A 364 -3.91 3.33 -16.38
N CYS A 365 -3.55 2.67 -15.29
CA CYS A 365 -2.20 2.24 -14.99
C CYS A 365 -2.07 0.71 -14.95
N ASP A 366 -0.90 0.21 -15.28
CA ASP A 366 -0.52 -1.20 -15.28
C ASP A 366 0.96 -1.38 -14.89
N GLY A 367 1.51 -2.59 -15.01
CA GLY A 367 2.90 -2.89 -14.68
C GLY A 367 3.97 -2.10 -15.46
N GLU A 368 3.61 -1.49 -16.60
CA GLU A 368 4.51 -0.63 -17.38
C GLU A 368 4.38 0.87 -17.02
N SER A 369 3.50 1.19 -16.07
CA SER A 369 3.19 2.56 -15.67
C SER A 369 3.96 2.97 -14.42
N VAL A 370 4.10 4.29 -14.20
CA VAL A 370 4.56 4.87 -12.95
C VAL A 370 3.45 5.76 -12.38
N ILE A 371 3.19 5.64 -11.08
CA ILE A 371 2.25 6.49 -10.36
C ILE A 371 3.05 7.34 -9.35
N PHE A 372 3.00 8.66 -9.51
CA PHE A 372 3.52 9.62 -8.54
C PHE A 372 2.39 10.01 -7.60
N SER A 373 2.48 9.61 -6.34
CA SER A 373 1.43 9.73 -5.34
C SER A 373 1.88 10.60 -4.16
N ASP A 374 1.05 11.56 -3.75
CA ASP A 374 1.30 12.30 -2.51
C ASP A 374 1.29 11.33 -1.31
N GLU A 375 2.16 11.58 -0.32
CA GLU A 375 2.30 10.69 0.85
C GLU A 375 1.07 10.68 1.76
N TYR A 376 0.20 11.69 1.69
CA TYR A 376 -1.02 11.80 2.47
C TYR A 376 -2.30 11.47 1.69
N ASN A 377 -2.16 10.95 0.49
CA ASN A 377 -3.29 10.53 -0.31
C ASN A 377 -4.20 9.54 0.43
N HIS A 378 -5.50 9.65 0.13
CA HIS A 378 -6.52 8.76 0.69
C HIS A 378 -6.25 7.28 0.38
N ALA A 379 -6.61 6.39 1.33
CA ALA A 379 -6.39 4.95 1.22
C ALA A 379 -6.87 4.33 -0.10
N SER A 380 -7.99 4.80 -0.67
CA SER A 380 -8.51 4.32 -1.96
C SER A 380 -7.58 4.61 -3.14
N ILE A 381 -6.83 5.72 -3.11
CA ILE A 381 -5.80 6.04 -4.10
C ILE A 381 -4.64 5.08 -3.97
N ILE A 382 -4.18 4.85 -2.72
CA ILE A 382 -3.11 3.89 -2.43
C ILE A 382 -3.49 2.48 -2.89
N ASP A 383 -4.71 2.03 -2.61
CA ASP A 383 -5.18 0.70 -2.99
C ASP A 383 -5.40 0.58 -4.51
N GLY A 384 -5.90 1.62 -5.16
CA GLY A 384 -5.98 1.69 -6.62
C GLY A 384 -4.61 1.60 -7.27
N ALA A 385 -3.62 2.31 -6.72
CA ALA A 385 -2.24 2.26 -7.17
C ALA A 385 -1.62 0.87 -7.01
N ARG A 386 -1.83 0.21 -5.87
CA ARG A 386 -1.36 -1.17 -5.63
C ARG A 386 -2.00 -2.17 -6.58
N LEU A 387 -3.30 -2.07 -6.81
CA LEU A 387 -4.05 -2.96 -7.71
C LEU A 387 -3.64 -2.81 -9.17
N SER A 388 -3.18 -1.64 -9.59
CA SER A 388 -2.68 -1.39 -10.94
C SER A 388 -1.40 -2.17 -11.27
N LYS A 389 -0.64 -2.59 -10.26
CA LYS A 389 0.71 -3.17 -10.37
C LYS A 389 1.76 -2.20 -10.95
N ALA A 390 1.43 -0.92 -11.05
CA ALA A 390 2.36 0.11 -11.47
C ALA A 390 3.47 0.33 -10.44
N LYS A 391 4.60 0.86 -10.88
CA LYS A 391 5.63 1.37 -9.98
C LYS A 391 5.08 2.59 -9.25
N ILE A 392 4.97 2.53 -7.91
CA ILE A 392 4.50 3.64 -7.09
C ILE A 392 5.70 4.43 -6.58
N VAL A 393 5.70 5.73 -6.83
CA VAL A 393 6.70 6.70 -6.36
C VAL A 393 5.98 7.70 -5.47
N VAL A 394 6.17 7.58 -4.16
CA VAL A 394 5.56 8.49 -3.19
C VAL A 394 6.41 9.76 -3.09
N TYR A 395 5.81 10.94 -3.23
CA TYR A 395 6.47 12.22 -3.00
C TYR A 395 5.98 12.85 -1.70
N LYS A 396 6.82 13.75 -1.14
CA LYS A 396 6.50 14.44 0.11
C LYS A 396 5.25 15.29 -0.05
N HIS A 397 4.45 15.30 1.01
CA HIS A 397 3.17 15.98 1.03
C HIS A 397 3.23 17.42 0.49
N ASN A 398 2.45 17.65 -0.58
CA ASN A 398 2.30 18.92 -1.28
C ASN A 398 3.62 19.59 -1.72
N ASP A 399 4.72 18.82 -1.83
CA ASP A 399 6.04 19.30 -2.23
C ASP A 399 6.26 19.08 -3.74
N MET A 400 5.97 20.10 -4.53
CA MET A 400 6.10 20.07 -5.99
C MET A 400 7.56 19.98 -6.45
N GLN A 401 8.53 20.36 -5.61
CA GLN A 401 9.96 20.23 -5.93
C GLN A 401 10.41 18.76 -5.76
N ASP A 402 10.00 18.11 -4.68
CA ASP A 402 10.25 16.68 -4.47
C ASP A 402 9.55 15.83 -5.55
N LEU A 403 8.31 16.20 -5.93
CA LEU A 403 7.60 15.58 -7.04
C LEU A 403 8.40 15.66 -8.34
N GLU A 404 8.85 16.84 -8.73
CA GLU A 404 9.59 17.03 -9.97
C GLU A 404 10.93 16.28 -9.96
N ALA A 405 11.66 16.33 -8.84
CA ALA A 405 12.91 15.58 -8.69
C ALA A 405 12.69 14.07 -8.87
N LYS A 406 11.60 13.52 -8.31
CA LYS A 406 11.24 12.11 -8.45
C LYS A 406 10.79 11.75 -9.86
N ILE A 407 10.08 12.64 -10.56
CA ILE A 407 9.73 12.44 -11.96
C ILE A 407 10.99 12.33 -12.82
N ILE A 408 11.94 13.25 -12.64
CA ILE A 408 13.20 13.27 -13.40
C ILE A 408 14.04 12.01 -13.11
N ALA A 409 14.07 11.56 -11.86
CA ALA A 409 14.86 10.40 -11.44
C ALA A 409 14.24 9.05 -11.82
N THR A 410 12.99 9.02 -12.29
CA THR A 410 12.26 7.77 -12.54
C THR A 410 11.98 7.60 -14.04
N PRO A 411 12.55 6.59 -14.72
CA PRO A 411 12.20 6.31 -16.11
C PRO A 411 10.77 5.75 -16.21
N TYR A 412 10.00 6.22 -17.18
CA TYR A 412 8.65 5.76 -17.47
C TYR A 412 8.31 5.89 -18.96
N ARG A 413 7.37 5.10 -19.43
CA ARG A 413 6.74 5.22 -20.75
C ARG A 413 5.39 5.94 -20.66
N LYS A 414 4.65 5.66 -19.60
CA LYS A 414 3.38 6.30 -19.26
C LYS A 414 3.28 6.45 -17.75
N GLY A 415 2.55 7.42 -17.28
CA GLY A 415 2.40 7.59 -15.83
C GLY A 415 1.28 8.54 -15.46
N LEU A 416 1.01 8.56 -14.15
CA LEU A 416 -0.04 9.32 -13.52
C LEU A 416 0.53 10.07 -12.32
N ILE A 417 0.24 11.36 -12.21
CA ILE A 417 0.38 12.12 -10.97
C ILE A 417 -1.00 12.13 -10.31
N VAL A 418 -1.08 11.73 -9.06
CA VAL A 418 -2.36 11.69 -8.32
C VAL A 418 -2.23 12.31 -6.94
N SER A 419 -3.21 13.14 -6.56
CA SER A 419 -3.29 13.80 -5.26
C SER A 419 -4.73 14.04 -4.84
N ASP A 420 -5.01 14.02 -3.52
CA ASP A 420 -6.18 14.67 -2.98
C ASP A 420 -6.14 16.17 -3.30
N ALA A 421 -7.29 16.78 -3.60
CA ALA A 421 -7.41 18.22 -3.82
C ALA A 421 -7.48 18.98 -2.49
N VAL A 422 -8.18 18.39 -1.52
CA VAL A 422 -8.24 18.83 -0.12
C VAL A 422 -7.98 17.60 0.74
N PHE A 423 -6.96 17.64 1.58
CA PHE A 423 -6.55 16.50 2.40
C PHE A 423 -7.45 16.33 3.61
N SER A 424 -7.95 15.12 3.78
CA SER A 424 -9.06 14.82 4.70
C SER A 424 -8.75 15.03 6.18
N MET A 425 -7.46 14.97 6.59
CA MET A 425 -7.04 15.05 7.99
C MET A 425 -6.48 16.43 8.38
N ASP A 426 -5.98 17.18 7.43
CA ASP A 426 -5.28 18.44 7.63
C ASP A 426 -6.07 19.65 7.06
N GLY A 427 -6.95 19.39 6.09
CA GLY A 427 -7.78 20.42 5.47
C GLY A 427 -7.03 21.34 4.51
N ASP A 428 -5.76 21.09 4.26
CA ASP A 428 -4.96 21.85 3.31
C ASP A 428 -5.29 21.53 1.85
N ILE A 429 -4.90 22.42 0.96
CA ILE A 429 -5.23 22.38 -0.46
C ILE A 429 -3.96 22.07 -1.27
N VAL A 430 -4.05 21.16 -2.24
CA VAL A 430 -2.97 20.85 -3.18
C VAL A 430 -2.58 22.08 -4.01
N ASP A 431 -1.29 22.23 -4.33
CA ASP A 431 -0.82 23.23 -5.31
C ASP A 431 -1.18 22.76 -6.74
N LEU A 432 -2.48 22.80 -7.07
CA LEU A 432 -3.00 22.32 -8.35
C LEU A 432 -2.33 22.95 -9.57
N PRO A 433 -2.08 24.28 -9.60
CA PRO A 433 -1.42 24.91 -10.75
C PRO A 433 -0.05 24.30 -11.06
N LYS A 434 0.77 24.06 -10.03
CA LYS A 434 2.09 23.45 -10.22
C LYS A 434 1.99 21.97 -10.56
N LEU A 435 1.10 21.24 -9.92
CA LEU A 435 0.87 19.83 -10.22
C LEU A 435 0.51 19.63 -11.70
N VAL A 436 -0.47 20.40 -12.20
CA VAL A 436 -0.89 20.34 -13.61
C VAL A 436 0.24 20.79 -14.56
N ALA A 437 1.00 21.81 -14.18
CA ALA A 437 2.15 22.26 -14.97
C ALA A 437 3.22 21.17 -15.08
N LEU A 438 3.51 20.45 -14.00
CA LEU A 438 4.43 19.31 -14.00
C LEU A 438 3.90 18.16 -14.87
N GLY A 439 2.61 17.84 -14.79
CA GLY A 439 1.99 16.84 -15.66
C GLY A 439 2.19 17.15 -17.13
N LYS A 440 1.90 18.40 -17.54
CA LYS A 440 2.10 18.88 -18.92
C LYS A 440 3.58 18.86 -19.34
N LYS A 441 4.47 19.36 -18.47
CA LYS A 441 5.91 19.41 -18.72
C LYS A 441 6.53 18.05 -18.97
N HIS A 442 6.05 17.05 -18.24
CA HIS A 442 6.62 15.70 -18.24
C HIS A 442 5.74 14.67 -18.98
N HIS A 443 4.69 15.09 -19.68
CA HIS A 443 3.77 14.22 -20.44
C HIS A 443 3.13 13.12 -19.58
N LEU A 444 2.73 13.47 -18.35
CA LEU A 444 2.04 12.60 -17.40
C LEU A 444 0.56 13.00 -17.31
N LEU A 445 -0.32 12.02 -17.16
CA LEU A 445 -1.70 12.30 -16.78
C LEU A 445 -1.74 12.86 -15.35
N THR A 446 -2.69 13.74 -15.10
CA THR A 446 -2.93 14.33 -13.77
C THR A 446 -4.33 13.98 -13.28
N MET A 447 -4.44 13.54 -12.05
CA MET A 447 -5.70 13.22 -11.38
C MET A 447 -5.74 13.88 -10.00
N ILE A 448 -6.88 14.51 -9.69
CA ILE A 448 -7.17 14.97 -8.34
C ILE A 448 -8.43 14.33 -7.79
N ASP A 449 -8.41 14.03 -6.49
CA ASP A 449 -9.58 13.60 -5.72
C ASP A 449 -10.22 14.82 -5.04
N GLU A 450 -11.37 15.22 -5.52
CA GLU A 450 -12.15 16.34 -4.99
C GLU A 450 -13.22 15.93 -3.97
N ALA A 451 -13.11 14.78 -3.36
CA ALA A 451 -14.10 14.31 -2.38
C ALA A 451 -14.32 15.31 -1.22
N HIS A 452 -13.30 16.08 -0.86
CA HIS A 452 -13.35 17.12 0.16
C HIS A 452 -13.28 18.55 -0.42
N ALA A 453 -13.24 18.70 -1.75
CA ALA A 453 -13.15 20.00 -2.42
C ALA A 453 -14.47 20.45 -3.04
N THR A 454 -15.19 19.52 -3.69
CA THR A 454 -16.50 19.79 -4.29
C THR A 454 -17.50 20.24 -3.23
N GLY A 455 -18.13 21.40 -3.42
CA GLY A 455 -19.05 22.03 -2.47
C GLY A 455 -18.36 22.75 -1.30
N VAL A 456 -17.03 22.69 -1.19
CA VAL A 456 -16.27 23.23 -0.04
C VAL A 456 -15.42 24.43 -0.43
N ILE A 457 -14.69 24.34 -1.53
CA ILE A 457 -13.81 25.41 -2.03
C ILE A 457 -14.25 25.90 -3.41
N GLY A 458 -13.75 27.08 -3.77
CA GLY A 458 -14.21 27.83 -4.94
C GLY A 458 -15.38 28.78 -4.60
N ALA A 459 -15.55 29.83 -5.41
CA ALA A 459 -16.54 30.86 -5.16
C ALA A 459 -17.99 30.35 -5.19
N THR A 460 -18.25 29.32 -5.99
CA THR A 460 -19.57 28.69 -6.12
C THR A 460 -19.56 27.20 -5.69
N GLY A 461 -18.47 26.74 -5.08
CA GLY A 461 -18.33 25.36 -4.62
C GLY A 461 -18.01 24.36 -5.73
N LYS A 462 -17.49 24.79 -6.89
CA LYS A 462 -17.11 23.87 -7.97
C LYS A 462 -15.82 23.09 -7.70
N GLY A 463 -15.08 23.42 -6.63
CA GLY A 463 -13.90 22.70 -6.22
C GLY A 463 -12.59 23.38 -6.60
N ALA A 464 -11.52 22.59 -6.73
CA ALA A 464 -10.16 23.10 -6.85
C ALA A 464 -9.90 23.90 -8.13
N VAL A 465 -10.45 23.48 -9.26
CA VAL A 465 -10.28 24.21 -10.54
C VAL A 465 -10.82 25.64 -10.43
N GLU A 466 -12.01 25.80 -9.88
CA GLU A 466 -12.60 27.12 -9.62
C GLU A 466 -11.81 27.92 -8.56
N HIS A 467 -11.37 27.26 -7.50
CA HIS A 467 -10.57 27.88 -6.43
C HIS A 467 -9.31 28.57 -6.99
N PHE A 468 -8.66 27.97 -7.99
CA PHE A 468 -7.53 28.55 -8.69
C PHE A 468 -7.92 29.38 -9.94
N GLY A 469 -9.14 29.92 -9.96
CA GLY A 469 -9.61 30.86 -10.97
C GLY A 469 -9.81 30.28 -12.36
N ASN A 470 -10.02 28.97 -12.49
CA ASN A 470 -10.18 28.25 -13.76
C ASN A 470 -8.98 28.37 -14.70
N THR A 471 -7.79 28.61 -14.16
CA THR A 471 -6.55 28.81 -14.94
C THR A 471 -5.84 27.49 -15.28
N CYS A 472 -6.19 26.44 -14.59
CA CYS A 472 -5.63 25.09 -14.76
C CYS A 472 -6.69 24.03 -14.51
N ALA A 473 -6.65 22.94 -15.24
CA ALA A 473 -7.49 21.77 -15.01
C ALA A 473 -6.63 20.51 -15.11
N PRO A 474 -6.80 19.53 -14.22
CA PRO A 474 -6.20 18.22 -14.35
C PRO A 474 -6.91 17.43 -15.45
N ASP A 475 -6.30 16.31 -15.88
CA ASP A 475 -6.91 15.44 -16.89
C ASP A 475 -8.12 14.68 -16.34
N ILE A 476 -8.08 14.34 -15.03
CA ILE A 476 -9.14 13.61 -14.35
C ILE A 476 -9.50 14.30 -13.04
N ILE A 477 -10.78 14.58 -12.86
CA ILE A 477 -11.35 15.01 -11.58
C ILE A 477 -12.18 13.84 -11.06
N MET A 478 -11.76 13.26 -9.97
CA MET A 478 -12.55 12.31 -9.20
C MET A 478 -13.30 13.05 -8.10
N GLY A 479 -14.50 12.63 -7.76
CA GLY A 479 -15.27 13.17 -6.64
C GLY A 479 -16.24 12.16 -6.05
N THR A 480 -16.92 12.58 -4.99
CA THR A 480 -17.92 11.73 -4.33
C THR A 480 -19.28 12.44 -4.23
N LEU A 481 -20.34 11.66 -4.30
CA LEU A 481 -21.71 12.10 -4.03
C LEU A 481 -22.06 12.05 -2.54
N SER A 482 -21.24 11.38 -1.71
CA SER A 482 -21.57 11.00 -0.33
C SER A 482 -21.22 12.04 0.73
N LYS A 483 -20.65 13.16 0.35
CA LYS A 483 -20.26 14.24 1.25
C LYS A 483 -21.13 15.48 1.04
N CYS A 484 -20.65 16.48 0.32
CA CYS A 484 -21.41 17.71 0.09
C CYS A 484 -22.75 17.49 -0.62
N LEU A 485 -22.81 16.50 -1.53
CA LEU A 485 -24.04 16.19 -2.29
C LEU A 485 -25.03 15.28 -1.54
N GLY A 486 -24.71 14.86 -0.32
CA GLY A 486 -25.66 14.21 0.60
C GLY A 486 -26.32 12.91 0.12
N ALA A 487 -25.73 12.24 -0.89
CA ALA A 487 -26.20 10.98 -1.46
C ALA A 487 -25.17 9.85 -1.24
N GLU A 488 -25.10 8.87 -2.12
CA GLU A 488 -24.06 7.84 -2.13
C GLU A 488 -23.51 7.70 -3.56
N GLY A 489 -22.20 7.55 -3.66
CA GLY A 489 -21.54 7.31 -4.94
C GLY A 489 -20.21 8.01 -5.09
N GLY A 490 -19.58 7.76 -6.23
CA GLY A 490 -18.41 8.46 -6.71
C GLY A 490 -18.56 8.78 -8.18
N PHE A 491 -17.70 9.65 -8.70
CA PHE A 491 -17.70 10.01 -10.11
C PHE A 491 -16.28 10.32 -10.61
N ALA A 492 -16.09 10.14 -11.91
CA ALA A 492 -14.95 10.65 -12.65
C ALA A 492 -15.45 11.66 -13.68
N CYS A 493 -14.81 12.82 -13.77
CA CYS A 493 -15.03 13.81 -14.82
C CYS A 493 -13.73 13.98 -15.62
N SER A 494 -13.81 13.91 -16.97
CA SER A 494 -12.61 13.94 -17.81
C SER A 494 -12.98 14.18 -19.29
N SER A 495 -11.99 14.03 -20.18
CA SER A 495 -12.24 13.95 -21.61
C SER A 495 -13.11 12.73 -21.96
N ARG A 496 -13.86 12.82 -23.04
CA ARG A 496 -14.71 11.71 -23.53
C ARG A 496 -13.89 10.44 -23.77
N VAL A 497 -12.67 10.57 -24.27
CA VAL A 497 -11.78 9.43 -24.54
C VAL A 497 -11.44 8.67 -23.25
N ILE A 498 -11.09 9.37 -22.17
CA ILE A 498 -10.79 8.75 -20.87
C ILE A 498 -12.05 8.11 -20.29
N ILE A 499 -13.18 8.79 -20.33
CA ILE A 499 -14.46 8.24 -19.81
C ILE A 499 -14.88 6.98 -20.56
N GLU A 500 -14.81 6.98 -21.89
CA GLU A 500 -15.10 5.78 -22.69
C GLU A 500 -14.11 4.63 -22.39
N TYR A 501 -12.84 4.95 -22.17
CA TYR A 501 -11.86 3.96 -21.76
C TYR A 501 -12.21 3.36 -20.39
N LEU A 502 -12.57 4.19 -19.41
CA LEU A 502 -12.98 3.74 -18.08
C LEU A 502 -14.22 2.83 -18.12
N LYS A 503 -15.23 3.15 -18.92
CA LYS A 503 -16.41 2.28 -19.14
C LYS A 503 -16.03 0.86 -19.58
N ASN A 504 -14.94 0.72 -20.31
CA ASN A 504 -14.48 -0.55 -20.88
C ASN A 504 -13.38 -1.25 -20.05
N LYS A 505 -12.76 -0.58 -19.05
CA LYS A 505 -11.61 -1.12 -18.32
C LYS A 505 -11.75 -1.06 -16.80
N ALA A 506 -12.50 -0.11 -16.25
CA ALA A 506 -12.63 0.04 -14.81
C ALA A 506 -13.45 -1.11 -14.21
N ARG A 507 -12.77 -2.06 -13.55
CA ARG A 507 -13.42 -3.26 -13.02
C ARG A 507 -14.46 -2.97 -11.94
N SER A 508 -14.23 -1.97 -11.09
CA SER A 508 -15.20 -1.54 -10.08
C SER A 508 -16.47 -0.89 -10.65
N PHE A 509 -16.44 -0.49 -11.93
CA PHE A 509 -17.61 -0.08 -12.70
C PHE A 509 -18.27 -1.26 -13.39
N ILE A 510 -17.50 -2.04 -14.15
CA ILE A 510 -18.00 -3.13 -15.02
C ILE A 510 -18.74 -4.21 -14.21
N PHE A 511 -18.17 -4.59 -13.07
CA PHE A 511 -18.63 -5.73 -12.26
C PHE A 511 -19.46 -5.35 -11.02
N ALA A 512 -19.77 -4.06 -10.86
CA ALA A 512 -20.64 -3.59 -9.79
C ALA A 512 -22.09 -3.47 -10.25
N THR A 513 -23.03 -3.90 -9.42
CA THR A 513 -24.44 -3.53 -9.56
C THR A 513 -24.54 -2.00 -9.42
N SER A 514 -25.31 -1.34 -10.27
CA SER A 514 -25.36 0.13 -10.31
C SER A 514 -26.11 0.73 -9.11
N GLN A 515 -25.98 2.05 -8.92
CA GLN A 515 -26.68 2.79 -7.87
C GLN A 515 -28.21 2.66 -8.00
N THR A 516 -28.90 2.80 -6.87
CA THR A 516 -30.37 2.79 -6.85
C THR A 516 -30.94 4.10 -7.40
N PRO A 517 -32.14 4.08 -7.98
CA PRO A 517 -32.81 5.29 -8.44
C PRO A 517 -32.94 6.38 -7.36
N ALA A 518 -33.24 6.00 -6.12
CA ALA A 518 -33.31 6.94 -5.00
C ALA A 518 -32.01 7.72 -4.80
N THR A 519 -30.88 7.02 -4.87
CA THR A 519 -29.54 7.63 -4.75
C THR A 519 -29.28 8.64 -5.87
N LEU A 520 -29.65 8.27 -7.10
CA LEU A 520 -29.47 9.15 -8.27
C LEU A 520 -30.37 10.39 -8.19
N GLY A 521 -31.63 10.22 -7.83
CA GLY A 521 -32.56 11.33 -7.64
C GLY A 521 -32.11 12.30 -6.55
N ALA A 522 -31.60 11.76 -5.44
CA ALA A 522 -31.00 12.57 -4.37
C ALA A 522 -29.79 13.39 -4.87
N ALA A 523 -28.87 12.72 -5.59
CA ALA A 523 -27.65 13.36 -6.09
C ALA A 523 -27.95 14.46 -7.14
N LEU A 524 -28.88 14.21 -8.06
CA LEU A 524 -29.35 15.21 -9.03
C LEU A 524 -29.92 16.45 -8.33
N ALA A 525 -30.84 16.26 -7.38
CA ALA A 525 -31.44 17.37 -6.64
C ALA A 525 -30.38 18.14 -5.83
N ALA A 526 -29.44 17.44 -5.19
CA ALA A 526 -28.37 18.06 -4.43
C ALA A 526 -27.42 18.88 -5.32
N LEU A 527 -27.07 18.36 -6.50
CA LEU A 527 -26.24 19.07 -7.46
C LEU A 527 -26.93 20.34 -7.97
N HIS A 528 -28.22 20.27 -8.31
CA HIS A 528 -29.01 21.44 -8.73
C HIS A 528 -29.16 22.48 -7.61
N ILE A 529 -29.28 22.04 -6.35
CA ILE A 529 -29.27 22.96 -5.19
C ILE A 529 -27.90 23.64 -5.07
N LEU A 530 -26.81 22.92 -5.20
CA LEU A 530 -25.46 23.50 -5.15
C LEU A 530 -25.25 24.53 -6.26
N GLU A 531 -25.72 24.26 -7.48
CA GLU A 531 -25.62 25.20 -8.61
C GLU A 531 -26.49 26.45 -8.41
N SER A 532 -27.71 26.30 -7.87
CA SER A 532 -28.66 27.41 -7.69
C SER A 532 -28.44 28.17 -6.38
N GLU A 533 -27.80 27.58 -5.40
CA GLU A 533 -27.59 28.15 -4.05
C GLU A 533 -26.10 28.22 -3.68
N PRO A 534 -25.23 28.91 -4.46
CA PRO A 534 -23.80 28.99 -4.18
C PRO A 534 -23.46 29.62 -2.82
N GLN A 535 -24.41 30.40 -2.25
CA GLN A 535 -24.30 30.98 -0.91
C GLN A 535 -24.11 29.91 0.18
N ARG A 536 -24.47 28.62 -0.05
CA ARG A 536 -24.20 27.54 0.90
C ARG A 536 -22.72 27.26 1.03
N ALA A 537 -21.98 27.22 -0.09
CA ALA A 537 -20.53 27.06 -0.07
C ALA A 537 -19.85 28.29 0.57
N GLN A 538 -20.36 29.50 0.29
CA GLN A 538 -19.85 30.73 0.90
C GLN A 538 -20.11 30.76 2.41
N ALA A 539 -21.29 30.33 2.87
CA ALA A 539 -21.60 30.22 4.30
C ALA A 539 -20.67 29.19 5.00
N LEU A 540 -20.37 28.08 4.33
CA LEU A 540 -19.41 27.09 4.85
C LEU A 540 -18.00 27.70 5.03
N GLN A 541 -17.51 28.43 4.04
CA GLN A 541 -16.21 29.10 4.08
C GLN A 541 -16.19 30.19 5.18
N HIS A 542 -17.24 31.00 5.26
CA HIS A 542 -17.39 31.96 6.34
C HIS A 542 -17.38 31.30 7.72
N ASN A 543 -18.13 30.21 7.90
CA ASN A 543 -18.17 29.46 9.15
C ASN A 543 -16.78 28.92 9.54
N ALA A 544 -15.96 28.49 8.56
CA ALA A 544 -14.62 28.05 8.83
C ALA A 544 -13.71 29.17 9.33
N GLU A 545 -13.71 30.31 8.66
CA GLU A 545 -12.96 31.50 9.08
C GLU A 545 -13.41 32.00 10.45
N TYR A 546 -14.73 32.11 10.67
CA TYR A 546 -15.30 32.55 11.93
C TYR A 546 -14.90 31.61 13.09
N PHE A 547 -15.01 30.29 12.90
CA PHE A 547 -14.68 29.33 13.93
C PHE A 547 -13.20 29.32 14.28
N ILE A 548 -12.31 29.44 13.30
CA ILE A 548 -10.86 29.56 13.52
C ILE A 548 -10.55 30.79 14.37
N ASN A 549 -11.20 31.94 14.06
CA ASN A 549 -11.03 33.16 14.84
C ASN A 549 -11.53 33.00 16.29
N CYS A 550 -12.65 32.31 16.51
CA CYS A 550 -13.15 32.02 17.86
C CYS A 550 -12.15 31.11 18.63
N LEU A 551 -11.63 30.06 18.01
CA LEU A 551 -10.62 29.17 18.63
C LEU A 551 -9.37 29.95 19.02
N GLN A 552 -8.87 30.82 18.14
CA GLN A 552 -7.68 31.63 18.40
C GLN A 552 -7.92 32.64 19.56
N GLN A 553 -9.11 33.24 19.65
CA GLN A 553 -9.50 34.13 20.78
C GLN A 553 -9.50 33.37 22.12
N GLU A 554 -9.86 32.10 22.12
CA GLU A 554 -9.84 31.23 23.30
C GLU A 554 -8.43 30.59 23.56
N GLY A 555 -7.41 30.99 22.79
CA GLY A 555 -6.02 30.52 22.93
C GLY A 555 -5.73 29.17 22.29
N VAL A 556 -6.65 28.62 21.52
CA VAL A 556 -6.45 27.35 20.80
C VAL A 556 -5.82 27.63 19.44
N LYS A 557 -4.67 27.00 19.17
CA LYS A 557 -4.01 27.08 17.86
C LYS A 557 -4.80 26.28 16.83
N ALA A 558 -5.41 26.95 15.87
CA ALA A 558 -6.11 26.35 14.75
C ALA A 558 -5.83 27.14 13.47
N GLN A 559 -5.66 26.43 12.37
CA GLN A 559 -5.50 27.00 11.05
C GLN A 559 -5.97 25.98 10.00
N SER A 560 -6.74 26.43 9.03
CA SER A 560 -7.11 25.65 7.86
C SER A 560 -7.62 26.58 6.76
N PRO A 561 -7.36 26.32 5.48
CA PRO A 561 -7.97 27.01 4.37
C PRO A 561 -9.36 26.46 3.99
N THR A 562 -9.87 25.46 4.70
CA THR A 562 -11.14 24.78 4.38
C THR A 562 -12.00 24.55 5.64
N ALA A 563 -13.15 23.92 5.46
CA ALA A 563 -14.06 23.54 6.53
C ALA A 563 -13.61 22.33 7.38
N ILE A 564 -12.43 21.76 7.09
CA ILE A 564 -11.79 20.73 7.89
C ILE A 564 -10.73 21.41 8.74
N ILE A 565 -10.94 21.48 10.05
CA ILE A 565 -10.06 22.22 10.96
C ILE A 565 -9.42 21.25 11.95
N PRO A 566 -8.12 20.93 11.77
CA PRO A 566 -7.38 20.11 12.72
C PRO A 566 -6.99 20.93 13.95
N ILE A 567 -7.29 20.41 15.14
CA ILE A 567 -6.83 20.97 16.42
C ILE A 567 -5.85 19.95 17.01
N ILE A 568 -4.57 20.25 16.89
CA ILE A 568 -3.50 19.32 17.30
C ILE A 568 -3.44 19.27 18.83
N ILE A 569 -3.62 18.07 19.39
CA ILE A 569 -3.52 17.79 20.82
C ILE A 569 -2.15 17.17 21.13
N GLY A 570 -1.62 16.34 20.22
CA GLY A 570 -0.34 15.63 20.38
C GLY A 570 -0.52 14.26 20.99
N ASP A 571 -0.83 14.18 22.28
CA ASP A 571 -1.03 12.91 22.97
C ASP A 571 -2.37 12.25 22.63
N GLU A 572 -2.32 10.94 22.36
CA GLU A 572 -3.48 10.16 21.89
C GLU A 572 -4.55 9.98 22.97
N ALA A 573 -4.11 9.71 24.22
CA ALA A 573 -5.02 9.52 25.34
C ALA A 573 -5.73 10.83 25.73
N THR A 574 -5.01 11.94 25.69
CA THR A 574 -5.56 13.29 25.90
C THR A 574 -6.58 13.65 24.84
N ALA A 575 -6.28 13.38 23.57
CA ALA A 575 -7.22 13.66 22.47
C ALA A 575 -8.53 12.88 22.62
N LEU A 576 -8.47 11.62 23.07
CA LEU A 576 -9.67 10.82 23.35
C LEU A 576 -10.49 11.39 24.51
N LYS A 577 -9.84 11.77 25.62
CA LYS A 577 -10.53 12.36 26.79
C LYS A 577 -11.22 13.68 26.45
N VAL A 578 -10.55 14.52 25.65
CA VAL A 578 -11.13 15.79 25.19
C VAL A 578 -12.35 15.54 24.31
N ALA A 579 -12.27 14.57 23.38
CA ALA A 579 -13.40 14.22 22.50
C ALA A 579 -14.58 13.63 23.28
N GLU A 580 -14.33 12.85 24.32
CA GLU A 580 -15.34 12.26 25.20
C GLU A 580 -16.01 13.33 26.05
N GLU A 581 -15.26 14.23 26.66
CA GLU A 581 -15.78 15.39 27.40
C GLU A 581 -16.70 16.26 26.55
N LEU A 582 -16.30 16.51 25.29
CA LEU A 582 -17.13 17.28 24.36
C LEU A 582 -18.43 16.54 24.01
N LEU A 583 -18.38 15.24 23.86
CA LEU A 583 -19.56 14.42 23.61
C LEU A 583 -20.55 14.49 24.78
N ASP A 584 -20.06 14.40 26.03
CA ASP A 584 -20.88 14.54 27.24
C ASP A 584 -21.55 15.89 27.32
N GLN A 585 -20.96 16.93 26.71
CA GLN A 585 -21.52 18.26 26.58
C GLN A 585 -22.40 18.44 25.32
N GLY A 586 -22.73 17.36 24.62
CA GLY A 586 -23.59 17.37 23.44
C GLY A 586 -22.88 17.87 22.17
N ILE A 587 -21.56 17.68 22.05
CA ILE A 587 -20.79 18.07 20.87
C ILE A 587 -19.99 16.85 20.37
N LEU A 588 -20.21 16.44 19.13
CA LEU A 588 -19.47 15.34 18.52
C LEU A 588 -18.31 15.86 17.67
N VAL A 589 -17.09 15.67 18.15
CA VAL A 589 -15.84 15.90 17.41
C VAL A 589 -14.97 14.64 17.52
N PRO A 590 -14.54 14.02 16.43
CA PRO A 590 -13.71 12.82 16.50
C PRO A 590 -12.26 13.14 16.86
N ALA A 591 -11.68 12.34 17.75
CA ALA A 591 -10.23 12.29 17.95
C ALA A 591 -9.60 11.39 16.90
N ILE A 592 -8.72 11.94 16.09
CA ILE A 592 -7.93 11.22 15.09
C ILE A 592 -6.55 10.93 15.67
N ARG A 593 -6.10 9.69 15.58
CA ARG A 593 -4.84 9.20 16.15
C ARG A 593 -4.16 8.19 15.22
N TYR A 594 -3.01 7.71 15.63
CA TYR A 594 -2.32 6.62 14.93
C TYR A 594 -3.27 5.41 14.74
N PRO A 595 -3.25 4.69 13.58
CA PRO A 595 -2.34 4.88 12.43
C PRO A 595 -2.82 5.89 11.38
N THR A 596 -3.95 6.55 11.58
CA THR A 596 -4.51 7.51 10.60
C THR A 596 -3.64 8.77 10.46
N VAL A 597 -3.00 9.19 11.53
CA VAL A 597 -2.00 10.26 11.58
C VAL A 597 -0.75 9.76 12.31
N ALA A 598 0.38 10.45 12.18
CA ALA A 598 1.63 10.06 12.81
C ALA A 598 1.51 10.03 14.35
N LYS A 599 2.30 9.19 15.03
CA LYS A 599 2.36 9.17 16.49
C LYS A 599 2.77 10.53 17.04
N GLY A 600 2.12 10.95 18.14
CA GLY A 600 2.37 12.26 18.75
C GLY A 600 1.73 13.44 18.00
N THR A 601 0.89 13.18 17.00
CA THR A 601 0.15 14.21 16.25
C THR A 601 -1.36 13.98 16.32
N ALA A 602 -1.83 13.33 17.40
CA ALA A 602 -3.26 13.14 17.62
C ALA A 602 -3.98 14.49 17.67
N ARG A 603 -5.16 14.53 17.11
CA ARG A 603 -5.91 15.78 16.91
C ARG A 603 -7.41 15.57 17.02
N LEU A 604 -8.12 16.65 17.36
CA LEU A 604 -9.54 16.73 17.06
C LEU A 604 -9.70 17.15 15.59
N ARG A 605 -10.49 16.42 14.83
CA ARG A 605 -10.80 16.76 13.44
C ARG A 605 -12.18 17.38 13.37
N VAL A 606 -12.26 18.70 13.41
CA VAL A 606 -13.52 19.42 13.23
C VAL A 606 -13.87 19.45 11.75
N ALA A 607 -15.11 19.10 11.42
CA ALA A 607 -15.71 19.28 10.10
C ALA A 607 -16.98 20.11 10.23
N LEU A 608 -16.98 21.28 9.58
CA LEU A 608 -18.09 22.22 9.67
C LEU A 608 -19.15 21.96 8.59
N MET A 609 -20.36 22.43 8.86
CA MET A 609 -21.46 22.47 7.90
C MET A 609 -21.88 23.91 7.64
N SER A 610 -22.42 24.19 6.46
CA SER A 610 -22.96 25.49 6.09
C SER A 610 -24.14 25.94 6.97
N SER A 611 -24.83 24.99 7.59
CA SER A 611 -25.97 25.22 8.49
C SER A 611 -25.59 25.56 9.94
N HIS A 612 -24.32 25.47 10.34
CA HIS A 612 -23.87 25.91 11.65
C HIS A 612 -24.03 27.42 11.80
N THR A 613 -24.44 27.86 12.97
CA THR A 613 -24.58 29.29 13.29
C THR A 613 -23.33 29.79 14.03
N GLU A 614 -23.05 31.09 13.92
CA GLU A 614 -21.94 31.72 14.64
C GLU A 614 -22.03 31.51 16.16
N ALA A 615 -23.26 31.56 16.73
CA ALA A 615 -23.46 31.32 18.15
C ALA A 615 -23.10 29.91 18.59
N GLU A 616 -23.45 28.87 17.78
CA GLU A 616 -23.07 27.48 18.01
C GLU A 616 -21.55 27.32 17.93
N LEU A 617 -20.92 27.93 16.93
CA LEU A 617 -19.48 27.87 16.71
C LEU A 617 -18.70 28.59 17.81
N ALA A 618 -19.11 29.80 18.22
CA ALA A 618 -18.46 30.52 19.31
C ALA A 618 -18.56 29.78 20.64
N ASN A 619 -19.73 29.18 20.95
CA ASN A 619 -19.88 28.35 22.15
C ASN A 619 -19.00 27.09 22.08
N THR A 620 -18.95 26.43 20.95
CA THR A 620 -18.14 25.24 20.75
C THR A 620 -16.65 25.53 20.92
N ALA A 621 -16.16 26.67 20.41
CA ALA A 621 -14.76 27.06 20.57
C ALA A 621 -14.36 27.19 22.05
N LYS A 622 -15.23 27.79 22.88
CA LYS A 622 -15.05 27.91 24.34
C LYS A 622 -15.00 26.53 25.02
N LEU A 623 -15.90 25.63 24.63
CA LEU A 623 -15.97 24.29 25.23
C LEU A 623 -14.76 23.46 24.84
N ILE A 624 -14.29 23.56 23.61
CA ILE A 624 -13.05 22.91 23.16
C ILE A 624 -11.85 23.44 23.94
N ALA A 625 -11.72 24.77 24.09
CA ALA A 625 -10.63 25.38 24.86
C ALA A 625 -10.64 24.92 26.33
N ALA A 626 -11.83 24.90 26.95
CA ALA A 626 -12.00 24.45 28.33
C ALA A 626 -11.62 22.96 28.49
N ALA A 627 -12.06 22.10 27.59
CA ALA A 627 -11.75 20.68 27.62
C ALA A 627 -10.24 20.42 27.40
N ILE A 628 -9.60 21.12 26.47
CA ILE A 628 -8.15 21.03 26.26
C ILE A 628 -7.41 21.45 27.53
N LYS A 629 -7.76 22.58 28.11
CA LYS A 629 -7.13 23.09 29.34
C LYS A 629 -7.28 22.15 30.54
N LYS A 630 -8.40 21.39 30.60
CA LYS A 630 -8.67 20.42 31.67
C LYS A 630 -7.73 19.21 31.62
N TYR A 631 -7.30 18.81 30.44
CA TYR A 631 -6.56 17.56 30.23
C TYR A 631 -5.09 17.76 29.77
N GLN A 632 -4.69 18.97 29.42
CA GLN A 632 -3.28 19.36 29.23
C GLN A 632 -2.68 19.97 30.48
#